data_ac52496839370cd23bace7ba8bc43802
#
_entry.id   ac52496839370cd23bace7ba8bc43802
#
_cell.length_a   1.000
_cell.length_b   1.000
_cell.length_c   1.000
_cell.angle_alpha   90.00
_cell.angle_beta   90.00
_cell.angle_gamma   90.00
#
_symmetry.space_group_name_H-M   'P 1'
#
loop_
_entity.id
_entity.type
_entity.pdbx_description
1 polymer ?
#
loop_
_entity_poly.entity_id
_entity_poly.type
_entity_poly.pdbx_seq_one_letter_code
_entity_poly.pdbx_strand_id
1 'polypeptide(L)'
;MITATSPAHALGSGLLVGVALLRLSRGIATTSLPFPKARRLPRLLLHFDVNKTIIISDPAGGVTTQQMVNSIISENAWGRVTGGGSSDDDGAHERWELAAECTEPTPSPPDTCSDGVAGCGNGGALGGKGTGALGGEASLLVSYADLLEGGRVAKRVKKELKTTFTEEGRPGHAFRPFYHRLLRALAVPAESAAATAACPFELLRGGQVFLLPSFFELVKHLSAEKRDFAIVFRTFGSDLPEIAAEFNLFCAGEHPLHPGVRLDGSLDGSPDRRIQLPGGTGCYVRDGRTPNDVHLTTVGARGVISVAHGAAACHAAICERAAAGHNTLGLQDHYAWWAKCGEADDAGKIMFVDQSDDPLNGDGYDGHTHQIFFDDNVERTHAHIVDIRDAASGETVRFEKARGLYLVRAEPVRSILDRDYFIDAVRACEARRDAGCGAGHDTVEGRA
;
A
#
# COMPACT_ATOMS: atom_id res chain seq x y z
N MET A 1 51.68 -42.90 23.40
CA MET A 1 52.41 -43.01 24.66
C MET A 1 51.56 -42.26 25.70
N ILE A 2 51.02 -43.08 26.61
CA ILE A 2 50.97 -42.91 28.06
C ILE A 2 49.95 -41.89 28.56
N THR A 3 49.03 -42.15 29.42
CA THR A 3 48.36 -43.17 30.22
C THR A 3 47.27 -42.46 30.98
N ALA A 4 46.10 -42.92 30.98
CA ALA A 4 45.19 -43.38 32.01
C ALA A 4 45.54 -43.06 33.45
N THR A 5 44.61 -42.57 34.25
CA THR A 5 44.24 -43.13 35.57
C THR A 5 42.93 -42.51 36.10
N SER A 6 42.00 -43.39 36.45
CA SER A 6 40.87 -43.21 37.40
C SER A 6 41.36 -43.72 38.77
N PRO A 7 40.76 -43.33 39.92
CA PRO A 7 39.92 -44.25 40.70
C PRO A 7 38.70 -43.57 41.34
N ALA A 8 37.55 -44.14 41.47
CA ALA A 8 36.94 -45.21 42.26
C ALA A 8 36.77 -44.91 43.78
N HIS A 9 35.52 -45.10 44.21
CA HIS A 9 35.00 -45.55 45.51
C HIS A 9 34.83 -44.57 46.69
N ALA A 10 33.55 -44.37 47.11
CA ALA A 10 33.18 -44.81 48.50
C ALA A 10 31.65 -44.88 48.63
N LEU A 11 31.23 -46.05 49.11
CA LEU A 11 29.89 -46.42 49.56
C LEU A 11 29.57 -45.79 50.92
N GLY A 12 28.34 -45.38 51.13
CA GLY A 12 27.78 -44.98 52.40
C GLY A 12 26.31 -45.39 52.53
N SER A 13 26.09 -46.52 53.18
CA SER A 13 24.80 -47.10 53.56
C SER A 13 24.16 -46.34 54.71
N GLY A 14 22.96 -45.98 54.66
CA GLY A 14 22.15 -45.35 55.76
C GLY A 14 20.71 -45.80 55.70
N LEU A 15 20.29 -46.43 56.77
CA LEU A 15 19.15 -47.28 57.06
C LEU A 15 17.79 -46.58 57.02
N LEU A 16 16.76 -47.31 56.60
CA LEU A 16 15.33 -47.05 56.64
C LEU A 16 14.78 -46.79 58.05
N VAL A 17 13.84 -45.83 58.15
CA VAL A 17 12.68 -45.96 59.07
C VAL A 17 11.44 -45.46 58.33
N GLY A 18 10.53 -46.37 58.08
CA GLY A 18 9.23 -46.11 57.48
C GLY A 18 8.24 -45.54 58.49
N VAL A 19 7.52 -44.55 58.04
CA VAL A 19 6.22 -44.15 58.67
C VAL A 19 5.21 -44.01 57.54
N ALA A 20 4.29 -44.96 57.48
CA ALA A 20 3.13 -44.90 56.61
C ALA A 20 2.12 -43.92 57.13
N LEU A 21 1.94 -42.78 56.47
CA LEU A 21 0.81 -41.89 56.63
C LEU A 21 -0.11 -42.01 55.42
N LEU A 22 -1.20 -42.74 55.59
CA LEU A 22 -2.34 -42.73 54.70
C LEU A 22 -2.94 -41.34 54.68
N ARG A 23 -2.69 -40.55 53.68
CA ARG A 23 -3.49 -39.37 53.34
C ARG A 23 -4.46 -39.71 52.20
N LEU A 24 -5.72 -39.80 52.52
CA LEU A 24 -6.85 -39.68 51.57
C LEU A 24 -6.82 -38.28 50.96
N SER A 25 -6.15 -38.13 49.83
CA SER A 25 -6.29 -36.96 48.97
C SER A 25 -7.48 -37.19 48.06
N ARG A 26 -8.62 -36.60 48.39
CA ARG A 26 -9.71 -36.34 47.43
C ARG A 26 -9.08 -35.54 46.29
N GLY A 27 -8.97 -36.16 45.12
CA GLY A 27 -8.57 -35.49 43.89
C GLY A 27 -9.64 -34.48 43.50
N ILE A 28 -9.38 -33.22 43.78
CA ILE A 28 -10.07 -32.11 43.12
C ILE A 28 -9.44 -32.08 41.73
N ALA A 29 -10.18 -32.62 40.75
CA ALA A 29 -9.86 -32.43 39.35
C ALA A 29 -9.97 -30.91 39.06
N THR A 30 -8.84 -30.23 39.11
CA THR A 30 -8.73 -28.87 38.53
C THR A 30 -8.80 -29.05 37.04
N THR A 31 -10.02 -28.91 36.48
CA THR A 31 -10.20 -28.66 35.07
C THR A 31 -9.50 -27.31 34.80
N SER A 32 -8.25 -27.38 34.37
CA SER A 32 -7.57 -26.23 33.78
C SER A 32 -8.39 -25.83 32.56
N LEU A 33 -9.13 -24.73 32.68
CA LEU A 33 -9.72 -24.08 31.52
C LEU A 33 -8.57 -23.84 30.52
N PRO A 34 -8.72 -24.26 29.26
CA PRO A 34 -7.70 -24.00 28.28
C PRO A 34 -7.51 -22.47 28.21
N PHE A 35 -6.29 -22.00 28.49
CA PHE A 35 -5.95 -20.61 28.22
C PHE A 35 -6.33 -20.32 26.76
N PRO A 36 -7.04 -19.22 26.50
CA PRO A 36 -7.34 -18.86 25.13
C PRO A 36 -6.01 -18.79 24.37
N LYS A 37 -5.89 -19.61 23.33
CA LYS A 37 -4.72 -19.57 22.44
C LYS A 37 -4.59 -18.11 21.97
N ALA A 38 -3.43 -17.50 22.18
CA ALA A 38 -3.17 -16.15 21.67
C ALA A 38 -3.53 -16.14 20.17
N ARG A 39 -4.46 -15.26 19.80
CA ARG A 39 -4.99 -15.13 18.45
C ARG A 39 -3.82 -14.79 17.52
N ARG A 40 -3.50 -15.66 16.60
CA ARG A 40 -2.42 -15.42 15.62
C ARG A 40 -2.91 -14.36 14.65
N LEU A 41 -2.13 -13.30 14.44
CA LEU A 41 -2.48 -12.29 13.46
C LEU A 41 -2.41 -12.90 12.05
N PRO A 42 -3.32 -12.52 11.13
CA PRO A 42 -3.26 -12.97 9.73
C PRO A 42 -1.92 -12.60 9.09
N ARG A 43 -1.51 -13.37 8.09
CA ARG A 43 -0.44 -12.95 7.19
C ARG A 43 -0.85 -11.65 6.49
N LEU A 44 0.06 -10.70 6.38
CA LEU A 44 -0.12 -9.52 5.55
C LEU A 44 0.38 -9.80 4.13
N LEU A 45 -0.42 -9.49 3.12
CA LEU A 45 0.00 -9.48 1.73
C LEU A 45 -0.18 -8.06 1.19
N LEU A 46 0.93 -7.33 1.09
CA LEU A 46 0.94 -5.90 0.83
C LEU A 46 1.25 -5.65 -0.64
N HIS A 47 0.28 -5.17 -1.39
CA HIS A 47 0.42 -4.76 -2.78
C HIS A 47 0.75 -3.28 -2.84
N PHE A 48 1.83 -2.93 -3.53
CA PHE A 48 2.23 -1.54 -3.74
C PHE A 48 2.23 -1.21 -5.22
N ASP A 49 1.42 -0.24 -5.62
CA ASP A 49 1.72 0.49 -6.85
C ASP A 49 3.10 1.15 -6.75
N VAL A 50 3.67 1.44 -7.90
CA VAL A 50 5.05 1.90 -7.97
C VAL A 50 5.13 3.42 -8.03
N ASN A 51 4.63 4.02 -9.11
CA ASN A 51 4.81 5.44 -9.39
C ASN A 51 3.93 6.30 -8.48
N LYS A 52 4.50 7.35 -7.85
CA LYS A 52 3.89 8.20 -6.82
C LYS A 52 3.44 7.47 -5.54
N THR A 53 3.57 6.17 -5.47
CA THR A 53 3.28 5.38 -4.26
C THR A 53 4.54 5.09 -3.48
N ILE A 54 5.53 4.42 -4.08
CA ILE A 54 6.80 4.07 -3.46
C ILE A 54 8.04 4.64 -4.17
N ILE A 55 7.88 5.15 -5.39
CA ILE A 55 8.89 5.97 -6.09
C ILE A 55 8.28 7.30 -6.53
N ILE A 56 9.11 8.37 -6.55
CA ILE A 56 8.66 9.72 -6.97
C ILE A 56 9.34 10.09 -8.30
N SER A 57 9.16 9.25 -9.27
CA SER A 57 9.58 9.43 -10.65
C SER A 57 8.75 8.52 -11.55
N ASP A 58 8.82 8.74 -12.85
CA ASP A 58 8.28 7.82 -13.86
C ASP A 58 9.32 7.72 -14.99
N PRO A 59 10.34 6.87 -14.80
CA PRO A 59 11.39 6.70 -15.80
C PRO A 59 10.86 6.22 -17.16
N ALA A 60 9.85 5.33 -17.13
CA ALA A 60 9.23 4.80 -18.34
C ALA A 60 8.47 5.89 -19.13
N GLY A 61 7.81 6.81 -18.42
CA GLY A 61 7.12 7.99 -19.00
C GLY A 61 8.04 9.20 -19.22
N GLY A 62 9.34 9.10 -18.89
CA GLY A 62 10.32 10.18 -19.03
C GLY A 62 10.03 11.35 -18.07
N VAL A 63 9.49 11.10 -16.87
CA VAL A 63 9.17 12.13 -15.87
C VAL A 63 10.19 12.07 -14.73
N THR A 64 10.92 13.16 -14.56
CA THR A 64 11.91 13.28 -13.47
C THR A 64 11.25 13.46 -12.11
N THR A 65 12.01 13.25 -11.02
CA THR A 65 11.54 13.52 -9.65
C THR A 65 11.05 14.97 -9.48
N GLN A 66 11.77 15.95 -10.05
CA GLN A 66 11.37 17.35 -9.99
C GLN A 66 10.01 17.62 -10.65
N GLN A 67 9.80 17.05 -11.82
CA GLN A 67 8.55 17.13 -12.54
C GLN A 67 7.42 16.41 -11.81
N MET A 68 7.70 15.25 -11.21
CA MET A 68 6.73 14.49 -10.44
C MET A 68 6.29 15.24 -9.18
N VAL A 69 7.23 15.86 -8.46
CA VAL A 69 6.91 16.69 -7.28
C VAL A 69 6.02 17.88 -7.65
N ASN A 70 6.25 18.54 -8.78
CA ASN A 70 5.35 19.56 -9.28
C ASN A 70 3.93 19.01 -9.55
N SER A 71 3.83 17.85 -10.20
CA SER A 71 2.55 17.19 -10.48
C SER A 71 1.81 16.87 -9.17
N ILE A 72 2.49 16.27 -8.20
CA ILE A 72 1.93 15.95 -6.87
C ILE A 72 1.40 17.24 -6.19
N ILE A 73 2.16 18.33 -6.22
CA ILE A 73 1.68 19.59 -5.65
C ILE A 73 0.44 20.10 -6.38
N SER A 74 0.38 20.01 -7.71
CA SER A 74 -0.79 20.44 -8.49
C SER A 74 -2.07 19.64 -8.18
N GLU A 75 -1.93 18.39 -7.79
CA GLU A 75 -3.02 17.49 -7.41
C GLU A 75 -3.53 17.77 -5.96
N ASN A 76 -2.73 18.45 -5.16
CA ASN A 76 -2.99 18.73 -3.75
C ASN A 76 -3.12 20.24 -3.45
N ALA A 77 -3.08 21.09 -4.47
CA ALA A 77 -3.26 22.53 -4.37
C ALA A 77 -4.70 22.92 -4.73
N TRP A 78 -5.42 23.54 -3.80
CA TRP A 78 -6.84 23.84 -3.92
C TRP A 78 -7.08 25.31 -4.24
N GLY A 79 -7.93 25.56 -5.20
CA GLY A 79 -8.27 26.91 -5.67
C GLY A 79 -9.71 27.02 -6.11
N ARG A 80 -10.11 28.25 -6.44
CA ARG A 80 -11.44 28.59 -6.99
C ARG A 80 -11.32 28.86 -8.47
N VAL A 81 -12.35 28.45 -9.22
CA VAL A 81 -12.46 28.77 -10.64
C VAL A 81 -13.25 30.06 -10.77
N THR A 82 -12.64 31.07 -11.38
CA THR A 82 -13.24 32.35 -11.68
C THR A 82 -13.35 32.52 -13.19
N GLY A 83 -14.41 33.21 -13.69
CA GLY A 83 -14.51 33.57 -15.11
C GLY A 83 -15.45 32.74 -15.97
N GLY A 84 -16.32 31.90 -15.39
CA GLY A 84 -17.40 31.21 -16.11
C GLY A 84 -18.66 32.06 -16.34
N GLY A 85 -18.54 33.28 -16.87
CA GLY A 85 -19.67 34.11 -17.24
C GLY A 85 -20.21 33.74 -18.63
N SER A 86 -21.51 33.48 -18.71
CA SER A 86 -22.24 33.11 -19.92
C SER A 86 -22.06 34.15 -21.04
N SER A 87 -21.96 33.60 -22.22
CA SER A 87 -22.33 34.18 -23.53
C SER A 87 -21.20 34.68 -24.43
N ASP A 88 -21.20 34.13 -25.61
CA ASP A 88 -20.98 34.73 -26.94
C ASP A 88 -19.69 35.55 -27.22
N ASP A 89 -18.73 35.64 -26.30
CA ASP A 89 -17.47 36.28 -26.59
C ASP A 89 -16.33 35.24 -26.52
N ASP A 90 -15.62 35.05 -27.62
CA ASP A 90 -14.54 34.10 -27.87
C ASP A 90 -13.30 34.36 -27.00
N GLY A 91 -13.36 34.14 -25.67
CA GLY A 91 -12.16 34.35 -24.88
C GLY A 91 -12.24 34.31 -23.36
N ALA A 92 -13.38 34.08 -22.73
CA ALA A 92 -13.45 33.94 -21.27
C ALA A 92 -12.92 32.57 -20.85
N HIS A 93 -11.59 32.43 -20.75
CA HIS A 93 -10.97 31.24 -20.19
C HIS A 93 -11.22 31.17 -18.68
N GLU A 94 -11.72 30.02 -18.20
CA GLU A 94 -11.79 29.70 -16.78
C GLU A 94 -10.40 29.90 -16.18
N ARG A 95 -10.28 30.73 -15.15
CA ARG A 95 -9.04 31.01 -14.44
C ARG A 95 -9.09 30.35 -13.08
N TRP A 96 -8.08 29.53 -12.80
CA TRP A 96 -7.90 28.97 -11.47
C TRP A 96 -7.07 29.94 -10.60
N GLU A 97 -7.56 30.24 -9.41
CA GLU A 97 -6.89 31.07 -8.43
C GLU A 97 -6.73 30.30 -7.11
N LEU A 98 -5.49 30.29 -6.58
CA LEU A 98 -5.20 29.62 -5.33
C LEU A 98 -6.07 30.16 -4.21
N ALA A 99 -6.74 29.27 -3.47
CA ALA A 99 -7.55 29.66 -2.32
C ALA A 99 -6.65 30.14 -1.16
N ALA A 100 -7.03 31.25 -0.54
CA ALA A 100 -6.22 31.87 0.54
C ALA A 100 -6.04 30.92 1.74
N GLU A 101 -7.00 30.03 1.98
CA GLU A 101 -6.97 29.00 3.01
C GLU A 101 -6.03 27.82 2.68
N CYS A 102 -5.64 27.65 1.42
CA CYS A 102 -4.72 26.59 0.98
C CYS A 102 -3.27 27.06 1.13
N THR A 103 -2.73 27.04 2.35
CA THR A 103 -1.37 27.47 2.65
C THR A 103 -0.32 26.39 2.40
N GLU A 104 -0.72 25.11 2.45
CA GLU A 104 0.09 23.94 2.07
C GLU A 104 -0.75 23.00 1.20
N PRO A 105 -0.11 22.20 0.32
CA PRO A 105 -0.79 21.16 -0.43
C PRO A 105 -1.35 20.09 0.50
N THR A 106 -2.63 19.75 0.34
CA THR A 106 -3.35 18.78 1.17
C THR A 106 -4.09 17.76 0.31
N PRO A 107 -4.21 16.49 0.75
CA PRO A 107 -4.90 15.45 -0.03
C PRO A 107 -6.41 15.66 -0.12
N SER A 108 -6.94 16.57 0.70
CA SER A 108 -8.35 17.00 0.70
C SER A 108 -8.42 18.51 0.72
N PRO A 109 -9.49 19.12 0.15
CA PRO A 109 -9.66 20.55 0.28
C PRO A 109 -9.68 20.93 1.76
N PRO A 110 -9.04 22.06 2.13
CA PRO A 110 -9.15 22.57 3.49
C PRO A 110 -10.61 22.75 3.86
N ASP A 111 -10.94 22.39 5.12
CA ASP A 111 -12.27 22.64 5.64
C ASP A 111 -12.51 24.16 5.59
N THR A 112 -13.29 24.59 4.64
CA THR A 112 -13.83 25.94 4.68
C THR A 112 -14.72 25.95 5.90
N CYS A 113 -14.35 26.70 6.94
CA CYS A 113 -15.14 26.86 8.14
C CYS A 113 -16.60 27.06 7.77
N SER A 114 -17.38 26.01 7.86
CA SER A 114 -18.84 26.11 7.88
C SER A 114 -19.19 26.69 9.25
N ASP A 115 -19.23 28.01 9.35
CA ASP A 115 -19.93 28.65 10.44
C ASP A 115 -21.37 28.14 10.40
N GLY A 116 -21.65 27.15 11.24
CA GLY A 116 -22.95 26.74 11.68
C GLY A 116 -23.85 26.04 10.68
N VAL A 117 -23.67 24.75 10.44
CA VAL A 117 -24.79 23.79 10.50
C VAL A 117 -24.22 22.41 10.82
N ALA A 118 -24.44 21.97 12.05
CA ALA A 118 -24.30 20.57 12.43
C ALA A 118 -25.44 19.77 11.76
N GLY A 119 -25.10 18.69 11.10
CA GLY A 119 -26.07 17.64 10.86
C GLY A 119 -26.17 17.16 9.41
N CYS A 120 -26.02 15.86 9.34
CA CYS A 120 -26.55 14.95 8.32
C CYS A 120 -25.68 14.59 7.14
N GLY A 121 -25.27 13.38 7.29
CA GLY A 121 -24.84 12.39 6.36
C GLY A 121 -25.73 12.10 5.16
N ASN A 122 -25.12 11.29 4.32
CA ASN A 122 -25.69 10.43 3.28
C ASN A 122 -26.17 11.05 1.96
N GLY A 123 -25.42 10.71 0.95
CA GLY A 123 -25.91 10.04 -0.25
C GLY A 123 -26.76 10.88 -1.19
N GLY A 124 -26.29 11.01 -2.42
CA GLY A 124 -27.25 11.33 -3.49
C GLY A 124 -26.62 11.87 -4.77
N ALA A 125 -26.72 11.04 -5.76
CA ALA A 125 -26.50 11.24 -7.16
C ALA A 125 -26.57 12.69 -7.71
N LEU A 126 -25.56 13.03 -8.50
CA LEU A 126 -25.57 14.21 -9.35
C LEU A 126 -26.34 13.92 -10.65
N GLY A 127 -27.49 14.51 -10.76
CA GLY A 127 -28.25 14.61 -11.98
C GLY A 127 -29.42 15.57 -11.79
N GLY A 128 -29.32 16.82 -12.30
CA GLY A 128 -30.47 17.68 -12.30
C GLY A 128 -30.14 19.16 -12.44
N LYS A 129 -30.31 19.72 -13.65
CA LYS A 129 -30.39 21.14 -13.89
C LYS A 129 -31.57 21.73 -13.08
N GLY A 130 -31.29 22.67 -12.20
CA GLY A 130 -32.28 23.45 -11.49
C GLY A 130 -31.80 24.88 -11.34
N THR A 131 -32.34 25.79 -12.15
CA THR A 131 -32.21 27.22 -12.02
C THR A 131 -32.94 27.72 -10.79
N GLY A 132 -32.23 28.34 -9.84
CA GLY A 132 -32.82 29.01 -8.68
C GLY A 132 -31.78 29.87 -8.00
N ALA A 133 -31.76 31.15 -8.33
CA ALA A 133 -30.97 32.16 -7.64
C ALA A 133 -31.45 32.34 -6.20
N LEU A 134 -30.53 32.31 -5.24
CA LEU A 134 -30.45 33.17 -4.03
C LEU A 134 -29.43 32.61 -3.02
N GLY A 135 -28.44 33.43 -2.66
CA GLY A 135 -27.54 33.17 -1.53
C GLY A 135 -26.14 32.72 -1.95
N GLY A 136 -25.13 33.49 -1.61
CA GLY A 136 -23.71 33.39 -1.98
C GLY A 136 -23.21 31.98 -2.20
N GLU A 137 -22.88 31.64 -3.44
CA GLU A 137 -22.21 30.38 -3.81
C GLU A 137 -20.86 30.34 -3.11
N ALA A 138 -20.74 29.50 -2.09
CA ALA A 138 -19.45 29.03 -1.63
C ALA A 138 -18.83 28.29 -2.83
N SER A 139 -17.98 28.98 -3.59
CA SER A 139 -17.28 28.42 -4.75
C SER A 139 -16.54 27.16 -4.32
N LEU A 140 -16.93 26.02 -4.86
CA LEU A 140 -16.31 24.72 -4.58
C LEU A 140 -14.81 24.80 -4.88
N LEU A 141 -13.98 24.33 -3.92
CA LEU A 141 -12.56 24.22 -4.13
C LEU A 141 -12.26 23.05 -5.08
N VAL A 142 -11.46 23.31 -6.09
CA VAL A 142 -11.03 22.34 -7.10
C VAL A 142 -9.51 22.29 -7.11
N SER A 143 -8.91 21.09 -7.19
CA SER A 143 -7.47 21.02 -7.37
C SER A 143 -7.08 21.55 -8.75
N TYR A 144 -5.84 22.06 -8.87
CA TYR A 144 -5.37 22.51 -10.18
C TYR A 144 -5.33 21.39 -11.22
N ALA A 145 -4.95 20.19 -10.79
CA ALA A 145 -4.93 19.02 -11.67
C ALA A 145 -6.34 18.62 -12.14
N ASP A 146 -7.34 18.60 -11.23
CA ASP A 146 -8.72 18.25 -11.59
C ASP A 146 -9.34 19.26 -12.57
N LEU A 147 -9.05 20.55 -12.39
CA LEU A 147 -9.46 21.57 -13.37
C LEU A 147 -8.90 21.26 -14.76
N LEU A 148 -7.61 20.92 -14.84
CA LEU A 148 -6.99 20.58 -16.13
C LEU A 148 -7.61 19.32 -16.75
N GLU A 149 -7.94 18.29 -15.94
CA GLU A 149 -8.57 17.07 -16.47
C GLU A 149 -10.00 17.32 -16.98
N GLY A 150 -10.78 18.16 -16.31
CA GLY A 150 -12.10 18.59 -16.77
C GLY A 150 -12.08 19.51 -18.00
N GLY A 151 -10.96 20.18 -18.26
CA GLY A 151 -10.83 21.15 -19.34
C GLY A 151 -10.53 20.53 -20.71
N ARG A 152 -10.85 21.26 -21.79
CA ARG A 152 -10.56 20.89 -23.19
C ARG A 152 -9.10 21.15 -23.59
N VAL A 153 -8.16 20.81 -22.73
CA VAL A 153 -6.72 21.04 -22.94
C VAL A 153 -6.07 19.75 -23.46
N ALA A 154 -5.18 19.86 -24.45
CA ALA A 154 -4.49 18.71 -24.99
C ALA A 154 -3.63 17.99 -23.92
N LYS A 155 -3.61 16.65 -23.90
CA LYS A 155 -2.90 15.82 -22.90
C LYS A 155 -1.45 16.26 -22.66
N ARG A 156 -0.72 16.62 -23.74
CA ARG A 156 0.67 17.12 -23.63
C ARG A 156 0.75 18.43 -22.84
N VAL A 157 -0.17 19.36 -23.07
CA VAL A 157 -0.19 20.65 -22.37
C VAL A 157 -0.60 20.46 -20.91
N LYS A 158 -1.58 19.60 -20.62
CA LYS A 158 -1.93 19.23 -19.24
C LYS A 158 -0.71 18.69 -18.48
N LYS A 159 0.04 17.75 -19.10
CA LYS A 159 1.27 17.19 -18.52
C LYS A 159 2.28 18.31 -18.24
N GLU A 160 2.55 19.19 -19.19
CA GLU A 160 3.47 20.32 -19.03
C GLU A 160 3.05 21.23 -17.87
N LEU A 161 1.78 21.65 -17.83
CA LEU A 161 1.26 22.55 -16.79
C LEU A 161 1.37 21.92 -15.39
N LYS A 162 1.08 20.65 -15.24
CA LYS A 162 1.25 19.93 -13.96
C LYS A 162 2.72 19.82 -13.56
N THR A 163 3.60 19.46 -14.49
CA THR A 163 5.02 19.22 -14.21
C THR A 163 5.85 20.47 -14.02
N THR A 164 5.31 21.66 -14.30
CA THR A 164 5.94 22.97 -14.07
C THR A 164 5.15 23.85 -13.09
N PHE A 165 4.22 23.29 -12.35
CA PHE A 165 3.20 24.00 -11.58
C PHE A 165 3.74 25.07 -10.62
N THR A 166 4.88 24.82 -9.94
CA THR A 166 5.46 25.78 -8.97
C THR A 166 6.53 26.70 -9.56
N GLU A 167 6.75 26.68 -10.88
CA GLU A 167 7.75 27.55 -11.50
C GLU A 167 7.30 29.01 -11.51
N GLU A 168 8.23 29.91 -11.79
CA GLU A 168 7.93 31.34 -11.88
C GLU A 168 6.87 31.62 -12.94
N GLY A 169 5.90 32.47 -12.61
CA GLY A 169 4.76 32.78 -13.48
C GLY A 169 3.68 31.69 -13.56
N ARG A 170 3.83 30.55 -12.86
CA ARG A 170 2.81 29.51 -12.80
C ARG A 170 1.86 29.69 -11.59
N PRO A 171 0.62 29.16 -11.65
CA PRO A 171 -0.39 29.36 -10.60
C PRO A 171 0.03 28.88 -9.21
N GLY A 172 0.87 27.84 -9.15
CA GLY A 172 1.35 27.24 -7.91
C GLY A 172 2.68 27.81 -7.40
N HIS A 173 3.17 28.94 -7.94
CA HIS A 173 4.45 29.52 -7.54
C HIS A 173 4.56 29.75 -6.03
N ALA A 174 3.48 30.08 -5.36
CA ALA A 174 3.43 30.23 -3.90
C ALA A 174 3.91 28.98 -3.14
N PHE A 175 3.78 27.79 -3.74
CA PHE A 175 4.25 26.52 -3.16
C PHE A 175 5.72 26.19 -3.46
N ARG A 176 6.51 27.10 -4.04
CA ARG A 176 7.92 26.87 -4.33
C ARG A 176 8.76 26.48 -3.09
N PRO A 177 8.55 27.08 -1.90
CA PRO A 177 9.21 26.63 -0.67
C PRO A 177 8.84 25.18 -0.27
N PHE A 178 7.58 24.81 -0.45
CA PHE A 178 7.10 23.44 -0.18
C PHE A 178 7.69 22.43 -1.18
N TYR A 179 7.76 22.78 -2.46
CA TYR A 179 8.45 21.99 -3.48
C TYR A 179 9.90 21.67 -3.08
N HIS A 180 10.65 22.67 -2.63
CA HIS A 180 12.02 22.45 -2.16
C HIS A 180 12.09 21.62 -0.88
N ARG A 181 11.07 21.69 -0.01
CA ARG A 181 10.96 20.82 1.18
C ARG A 181 10.82 19.35 0.76
N LEU A 182 9.97 19.03 -0.21
CA LEU A 182 9.81 17.68 -0.74
C LEU A 182 11.10 17.18 -1.40
N LEU A 183 11.73 17.98 -2.23
CA LEU A 183 13.00 17.59 -2.86
C LEU A 183 14.12 17.32 -1.84
N ARG A 184 14.19 18.09 -0.76
CA ARG A 184 15.14 17.82 0.32
C ARG A 184 14.85 16.52 1.04
N ALA A 185 13.58 16.18 1.24
CA ALA A 185 13.19 14.90 1.85
C ALA A 185 13.51 13.69 0.95
N LEU A 186 13.55 13.90 -0.37
CA LEU A 186 13.94 12.91 -1.37
C LEU A 186 15.44 12.89 -1.68
N ALA A 187 16.22 13.80 -1.12
CA ALA A 187 17.66 13.81 -1.32
C ALA A 187 18.36 12.78 -0.43
N VAL A 188 19.42 12.19 -0.94
CA VAL A 188 20.35 11.37 -0.15
C VAL A 188 20.98 12.25 0.93
N PRO A 189 20.97 11.85 2.21
CA PRO A 189 21.60 12.60 3.28
C PRO A 189 23.09 12.83 3.01
N ALA A 190 23.58 14.03 3.32
CA ALA A 190 24.97 14.42 3.03
C ALA A 190 26.00 13.49 3.68
N GLU A 191 25.71 12.99 4.89
CA GLU A 191 26.53 12.03 5.62
C GLU A 191 26.63 10.67 4.93
N SER A 192 25.68 10.33 4.07
CA SER A 192 25.65 9.08 3.30
C SER A 192 26.24 9.22 1.89
N ALA A 193 26.63 10.43 1.47
CA ALA A 193 27.07 10.71 0.10
C ALA A 193 28.26 9.84 -0.35
N ALA A 194 29.23 9.60 0.52
CA ALA A 194 30.39 8.77 0.22
C ALA A 194 30.00 7.29 0.03
N ALA A 195 29.10 6.77 0.86
CA ALA A 195 28.61 5.39 0.77
C ALA A 195 27.74 5.19 -0.48
N THR A 196 26.91 6.19 -0.82
CA THR A 196 26.08 6.13 -2.03
C THR A 196 26.89 6.26 -3.31
N ALA A 197 27.99 7.04 -3.32
CA ALA A 197 28.87 7.16 -4.48
C ALA A 197 29.52 5.82 -4.87
N ALA A 198 29.77 4.92 -3.89
CA ALA A 198 30.32 3.59 -4.11
C ALA A 198 29.24 2.52 -4.36
N CYS A 199 27.95 2.87 -4.26
CA CYS A 199 26.84 1.94 -4.43
C CYS A 199 26.77 1.38 -5.86
N PRO A 200 26.55 0.09 -6.06
CA PRO A 200 26.32 -0.47 -7.39
C PRO A 200 25.03 0.04 -8.04
N PHE A 201 24.04 0.46 -7.26
CA PHE A 201 22.77 0.96 -7.76
C PHE A 201 22.91 2.42 -8.25
N GLU A 202 22.79 2.59 -9.56
CA GLU A 202 23.11 3.85 -10.24
C GLU A 202 22.21 5.01 -9.83
N LEU A 203 20.92 4.75 -9.60
CA LEU A 203 19.95 5.80 -9.25
C LEU A 203 20.28 6.48 -7.91
N LEU A 204 20.75 5.74 -6.92
CA LEU A 204 21.22 6.32 -5.65
C LEU A 204 22.45 7.20 -5.81
N ARG A 205 23.35 6.89 -6.77
CA ARG A 205 24.53 7.71 -7.06
C ARG A 205 24.16 9.11 -7.58
N GLY A 206 22.95 9.27 -8.13
CA GLY A 206 22.40 10.56 -8.54
C GLY A 206 22.04 11.51 -7.39
N GLY A 207 22.21 11.08 -6.13
CA GLY A 207 21.97 11.91 -4.96
C GLY A 207 20.49 12.02 -4.55
N GLN A 208 19.62 11.20 -5.13
CA GLN A 208 18.21 11.10 -4.76
C GLN A 208 17.85 9.66 -4.36
N VAL A 209 16.94 9.52 -3.41
CA VAL A 209 16.37 8.22 -3.08
C VAL A 209 15.49 7.75 -4.24
N PHE A 210 15.50 6.45 -4.52
CA PHE A 210 14.63 5.86 -5.53
C PHE A 210 13.39 5.27 -4.87
N LEU A 211 13.51 4.23 -4.05
CA LEU A 211 12.42 3.78 -3.18
C LEU A 211 12.30 4.70 -1.97
N LEU A 212 11.07 5.06 -1.62
CA LEU A 212 10.79 5.96 -0.50
C LEU A 212 11.28 5.39 0.84
N PRO A 213 11.90 6.22 1.67
CA PRO A 213 12.31 5.83 3.01
C PRO A 213 11.18 5.27 3.87
N SER A 214 9.95 5.80 3.77
CA SER A 214 8.77 5.31 4.49
C SER A 214 8.43 3.86 4.13
N PHE A 215 8.65 3.45 2.89
CA PHE A 215 8.49 2.06 2.48
C PHE A 215 9.51 1.14 3.18
N PHE A 216 10.78 1.53 3.23
CA PHE A 216 11.80 0.76 3.95
C PHE A 216 11.54 0.70 5.45
N GLU A 217 11.03 1.78 6.07
CA GLU A 217 10.65 1.78 7.48
C GLU A 217 9.53 0.77 7.77
N LEU A 218 8.51 0.67 6.91
CA LEU A 218 7.49 -0.37 7.03
C LEU A 218 8.13 -1.78 7.01
N VAL A 219 9.00 -2.07 6.04
CA VAL A 219 9.63 -3.39 5.91
C VAL A 219 10.48 -3.72 7.15
N LYS A 220 11.22 -2.76 7.66
CA LYS A 220 12.01 -2.91 8.89
C LYS A 220 11.11 -3.15 10.10
N HIS A 221 10.04 -2.35 10.22
CA HIS A 221 9.08 -2.46 11.32
C HIS A 221 8.43 -3.84 11.38
N LEU A 222 7.86 -4.31 10.27
CA LEU A 222 7.22 -5.63 10.19
C LEU A 222 8.22 -6.76 10.45
N SER A 223 9.46 -6.61 9.99
CA SER A 223 10.51 -7.60 10.23
C SER A 223 10.94 -7.63 11.70
N ALA A 224 11.08 -6.48 12.35
CA ALA A 224 11.41 -6.35 13.77
C ALA A 224 10.31 -6.94 14.67
N GLU A 225 9.05 -6.76 14.30
CA GLU A 225 7.89 -7.35 14.98
C GLU A 225 7.69 -8.84 14.66
N LYS A 226 8.53 -9.43 13.81
CA LYS A 226 8.41 -10.81 13.34
C LYS A 226 7.02 -11.12 12.74
N ARG A 227 6.44 -10.13 12.06
CA ARG A 227 5.16 -10.31 11.36
C ARG A 227 5.35 -11.28 10.19
N ASP A 228 4.36 -12.12 9.99
CA ASP A 228 4.24 -12.88 8.75
C ASP A 228 3.67 -11.94 7.67
N PHE A 229 4.49 -11.59 6.68
CA PHE A 229 4.11 -10.70 5.59
C PHE A 229 4.80 -11.05 4.29
N ALA A 230 4.20 -10.64 3.18
CA ALA A 230 4.81 -10.64 1.86
C ALA A 230 4.52 -9.33 1.14
N ILE A 231 5.37 -8.97 0.18
CA ILE A 231 5.25 -7.74 -0.63
C ILE A 231 5.01 -8.11 -2.08
N VAL A 232 4.10 -7.40 -2.74
CA VAL A 232 3.84 -7.52 -4.16
C VAL A 232 3.94 -6.13 -4.80
N PHE A 233 5.00 -5.89 -5.55
CA PHE A 233 5.11 -4.68 -6.37
C PHE A 233 4.19 -4.81 -7.58
N ARG A 234 3.42 -3.76 -7.86
CA ARG A 234 2.41 -3.71 -8.91
C ARG A 234 2.64 -2.50 -9.81
N THR A 235 2.81 -2.71 -11.09
CA THR A 235 3.05 -1.61 -12.04
C THR A 235 2.43 -1.88 -13.39
N PHE A 236 1.98 -0.82 -14.07
CA PHE A 236 1.72 -0.86 -15.51
C PHE A 236 2.98 -0.66 -16.34
N GLY A 237 4.05 -0.14 -15.72
CA GLY A 237 5.31 0.19 -16.36
C GLY A 237 6.30 -0.98 -16.42
N SER A 238 7.56 -0.64 -16.67
CA SER A 238 8.70 -1.56 -16.75
C SER A 238 9.69 -1.39 -15.57
N ASP A 239 9.26 -0.82 -14.46
CA ASP A 239 10.13 -0.38 -13.35
C ASP A 239 10.57 -1.53 -12.42
N LEU A 240 10.04 -2.75 -12.61
CA LEU A 240 10.34 -3.90 -11.73
C LEU A 240 11.82 -4.26 -11.64
N PRO A 241 12.66 -4.17 -12.70
CA PRO A 241 14.08 -4.46 -12.59
C PRO A 241 14.82 -3.53 -11.64
N GLU A 242 14.56 -2.24 -11.69
CA GLU A 242 15.18 -1.21 -10.85
C GLU A 242 14.71 -1.34 -9.40
N ILE A 243 13.41 -1.59 -9.18
CA ILE A 243 12.85 -1.87 -7.86
C ILE A 243 13.51 -3.10 -7.26
N ALA A 244 13.61 -4.19 -8.04
CA ALA A 244 14.24 -5.42 -7.58
C ALA A 244 15.72 -5.19 -7.24
N ALA A 245 16.45 -4.38 -8.04
CA ALA A 245 17.85 -4.09 -7.81
C ALA A 245 18.06 -3.37 -6.45
N GLU A 246 17.32 -2.29 -6.17
CA GLU A 246 17.45 -1.57 -4.90
C GLU A 246 16.93 -2.38 -3.71
N PHE A 247 15.75 -2.99 -3.85
CA PHE A 247 15.16 -3.78 -2.78
C PHE A 247 16.02 -5.00 -2.42
N ASN A 248 16.61 -5.67 -3.41
CA ASN A 248 17.53 -6.79 -3.15
C ASN A 248 18.82 -6.33 -2.47
N LEU A 249 19.34 -5.16 -2.84
CA LEU A 249 20.48 -4.55 -2.17
C LEU A 249 20.17 -4.26 -0.69
N PHE A 250 18.97 -3.73 -0.41
CA PHE A 250 18.47 -3.53 0.95
C PHE A 250 18.38 -4.85 1.72
N CYS A 251 17.76 -5.85 1.14
CA CYS A 251 17.63 -7.17 1.78
C CYS A 251 18.98 -7.87 2.01
N ALA A 252 19.96 -7.66 1.13
CA ALA A 252 21.32 -8.21 1.29
C ALA A 252 22.14 -7.51 2.40
N GLY A 253 21.65 -6.41 2.95
CA GLY A 253 22.37 -5.60 3.95
C GLY A 253 23.46 -4.71 3.36
N GLU A 254 23.38 -4.44 2.07
CA GLU A 254 24.37 -3.68 1.29
C GLU A 254 23.87 -2.27 0.92
N HIS A 255 22.66 -1.93 1.33
CA HIS A 255 22.05 -0.64 1.01
C HIS A 255 22.69 0.49 1.85
N PRO A 256 23.28 1.52 1.21
CA PRO A 256 24.07 2.53 1.91
C PRO A 256 23.28 3.40 2.90
N LEU A 257 21.96 3.55 2.69
CA LEU A 257 21.08 4.34 3.57
C LEU A 257 20.47 3.51 4.70
N HIS A 258 20.62 2.19 4.67
CA HIS A 258 20.03 1.27 5.64
C HIS A 258 21.08 0.24 6.13
N PRO A 259 22.20 0.70 6.71
CA PRO A 259 23.25 -0.21 7.15
C PRO A 259 22.74 -1.14 8.24
N GLY A 260 23.16 -2.40 8.17
CA GLY A 260 22.82 -3.41 9.18
C GLY A 260 21.45 -4.06 9.04
N VAL A 261 20.62 -3.65 8.08
CA VAL A 261 19.38 -4.37 7.74
C VAL A 261 19.73 -5.58 6.87
N ARG A 262 19.36 -6.79 7.31
CA ARG A 262 19.61 -8.01 6.56
C ARG A 262 18.37 -8.89 6.55
N LEU A 263 17.82 -9.13 5.36
CA LEU A 263 16.57 -9.85 5.12
C LEU A 263 16.73 -10.86 3.97
N ASP A 264 17.92 -11.42 3.83
CA ASP A 264 18.31 -12.36 2.75
C ASP A 264 18.24 -13.84 3.18
N GLY A 265 17.59 -14.12 4.30
CA GLY A 265 17.49 -15.47 4.86
C GLY A 265 18.75 -15.96 5.55
N SER A 266 19.83 -15.17 5.61
CA SER A 266 21.07 -15.55 6.27
C SER A 266 21.01 -15.48 7.80
N LEU A 267 20.06 -14.73 8.35
CA LEU A 267 19.80 -14.69 9.79
C LEU A 267 18.85 -15.82 10.18
N ASP A 268 19.15 -16.49 11.29
CA ASP A 268 18.42 -17.67 11.75
C ASP A 268 16.90 -17.38 11.91
N GLY A 269 16.10 -18.23 11.26
CA GLY A 269 14.63 -18.13 11.27
C GLY A 269 14.05 -16.99 10.46
N SER A 270 14.86 -16.20 9.74
CA SER A 270 14.37 -15.11 8.88
C SER A 270 14.15 -15.60 7.44
N PRO A 271 13.01 -15.27 6.80
CA PRO A 271 12.81 -15.59 5.39
C PRO A 271 13.69 -14.72 4.48
N ASP A 272 14.08 -15.27 3.32
CA ASP A 272 14.67 -14.47 2.25
C ASP A 272 13.58 -13.60 1.60
N ARG A 273 13.74 -12.28 1.67
CA ARG A 273 12.78 -11.31 1.14
C ARG A 273 13.19 -10.71 -0.20
N ARG A 274 14.29 -11.15 -0.77
CA ARG A 274 14.72 -10.68 -2.09
C ARG A 274 13.76 -11.15 -3.17
N ILE A 275 13.56 -10.31 -4.19
CA ILE A 275 12.84 -10.72 -5.40
C ILE A 275 13.76 -11.66 -6.17
N GLN A 276 13.33 -12.90 -6.31
CA GLN A 276 14.08 -13.89 -7.06
C GLN A 276 13.76 -13.78 -8.54
N LEU A 277 14.69 -13.24 -9.32
CA LEU A 277 14.54 -13.13 -10.77
C LEU A 277 15.04 -14.40 -11.48
N PRO A 278 14.33 -14.92 -12.50
CA PRO A 278 13.04 -14.43 -13.05
C PRO A 278 11.81 -14.92 -12.27
N GLY A 279 11.91 -15.93 -11.43
CA GLY A 279 10.77 -16.64 -10.82
C GLY A 279 9.89 -15.79 -9.90
N GLY A 280 10.42 -14.69 -9.34
CA GLY A 280 9.68 -13.72 -8.50
C GLY A 280 8.90 -12.66 -9.28
N THR A 281 8.95 -12.68 -10.61
CA THR A 281 8.20 -11.73 -11.46
C THR A 281 7.14 -12.44 -12.29
N GLY A 282 6.11 -11.68 -12.68
CA GLY A 282 5.03 -12.16 -13.52
C GLY A 282 4.16 -11.02 -14.04
N CYS A 283 3.06 -11.40 -14.68
CA CYS A 283 2.09 -10.45 -15.19
C CYS A 283 0.67 -10.92 -14.86
N TYR A 284 -0.20 -9.96 -14.53
CA TYR A 284 -1.61 -10.16 -14.69
C TYR A 284 -2.01 -9.78 -16.12
N VAL A 285 -2.56 -10.72 -16.85
CA VAL A 285 -3.08 -10.52 -18.20
C VAL A 285 -4.61 -10.61 -18.16
N ARG A 286 -5.28 -9.64 -18.76
CA ARG A 286 -6.73 -9.61 -18.88
C ARG A 286 -7.10 -9.60 -20.35
N ASP A 287 -8.09 -10.40 -20.76
CA ASP A 287 -8.65 -10.43 -22.11
C ASP A 287 -10.18 -10.23 -22.12
N GLY A 288 -10.79 -10.11 -20.93
CA GLY A 288 -12.19 -9.80 -20.71
C GLY A 288 -12.44 -9.14 -19.34
N ARG A 289 -13.71 -8.85 -19.05
CA ARG A 289 -14.15 -8.19 -17.79
C ARG A 289 -14.61 -9.18 -16.73
N THR A 290 -14.76 -10.45 -17.08
CA THR A 290 -15.19 -11.46 -16.13
C THR A 290 -14.00 -11.95 -15.29
N PRO A 291 -14.24 -12.48 -14.09
CA PRO A 291 -13.18 -13.06 -13.26
C PRO A 291 -12.42 -14.21 -13.94
N ASN A 292 -13.08 -14.87 -14.91
CA ASN A 292 -12.48 -15.96 -15.67
C ASN A 292 -11.58 -15.51 -16.83
N ASP A 293 -11.58 -14.21 -17.14
CA ASP A 293 -10.75 -13.63 -18.19
C ASP A 293 -9.41 -13.08 -17.64
N VAL A 294 -9.00 -13.56 -16.47
CA VAL A 294 -7.79 -13.13 -15.79
C VAL A 294 -6.79 -14.27 -15.72
N HIS A 295 -5.59 -14.00 -16.19
CA HIS A 295 -4.47 -14.94 -16.18
C HIS A 295 -3.33 -14.37 -15.34
N LEU A 296 -2.81 -15.17 -14.42
CA LEU A 296 -1.54 -14.90 -13.79
C LEU A 296 -0.45 -15.67 -14.52
N THR A 297 0.57 -14.98 -14.95
CA THR A 297 1.74 -15.58 -15.61
C THR A 297 2.99 -15.36 -14.79
N THR A 298 4.04 -16.12 -15.05
CA THR A 298 5.39 -15.90 -14.51
C THR A 298 6.41 -15.98 -15.63
N VAL A 299 7.58 -15.38 -15.43
CA VAL A 299 8.69 -15.48 -16.35
C VAL A 299 9.58 -16.65 -15.91
N GLY A 300 9.58 -17.72 -16.65
CA GLY A 300 10.47 -18.85 -16.44
C GLY A 300 11.68 -18.83 -17.37
N ALA A 301 12.60 -19.78 -17.21
CA ALA A 301 13.80 -19.90 -18.05
C ALA A 301 13.52 -20.07 -19.56
N ARG A 302 12.32 -20.51 -19.93
CA ARG A 302 11.87 -20.75 -21.33
C ARG A 302 10.84 -19.72 -21.82
N GLY A 303 10.66 -18.60 -21.11
CA GLY A 303 9.69 -17.56 -21.43
C GLY A 303 8.51 -17.51 -20.47
N VAL A 304 7.44 -16.82 -20.88
CA VAL A 304 6.23 -16.64 -20.08
C VAL A 304 5.47 -17.95 -19.92
N ILE A 305 5.12 -18.30 -18.70
CA ILE A 305 4.37 -19.50 -18.36
C ILE A 305 3.07 -19.06 -17.66
N SER A 306 1.92 -19.57 -18.09
CA SER A 306 0.65 -19.39 -17.35
C SER A 306 0.73 -20.17 -16.03
N VAL A 307 0.44 -19.49 -14.94
CA VAL A 307 0.47 -20.08 -13.59
C VAL A 307 -0.94 -20.39 -13.10
N ALA A 308 -1.88 -19.48 -13.36
CA ALA A 308 -3.26 -19.61 -12.91
C ALA A 308 -4.22 -18.87 -13.85
N HIS A 309 -5.47 -19.31 -13.86
CA HIS A 309 -6.54 -18.77 -14.68
C HIS A 309 -7.84 -18.67 -13.85
N GLY A 310 -8.47 -17.50 -13.89
CA GLY A 310 -9.68 -17.20 -13.12
C GLY A 310 -9.39 -16.78 -11.68
N ALA A 311 -10.41 -16.25 -11.01
CA ALA A 311 -10.32 -15.57 -9.72
C ALA A 311 -9.71 -16.46 -8.62
N ALA A 312 -10.35 -17.58 -8.31
CA ALA A 312 -9.93 -18.47 -7.22
C ALA A 312 -8.51 -19.01 -7.45
N ALA A 313 -8.17 -19.41 -8.69
CA ALA A 313 -6.87 -19.95 -9.00
C ALA A 313 -5.77 -18.88 -8.93
N CYS A 314 -6.04 -17.65 -9.42
CA CYS A 314 -5.10 -16.53 -9.32
C CYS A 314 -4.87 -16.12 -7.86
N HIS A 315 -5.93 -16.04 -7.05
CA HIS A 315 -5.83 -15.79 -5.62
C HIS A 315 -4.96 -16.85 -4.91
N ALA A 316 -5.31 -18.14 -5.10
CA ALA A 316 -4.57 -19.23 -4.49
C ALA A 316 -3.08 -19.22 -4.89
N ALA A 317 -2.79 -19.00 -6.18
CA ALA A 317 -1.41 -18.96 -6.68
C ALA A 317 -0.59 -17.81 -6.07
N ILE A 318 -1.16 -16.62 -5.86
CA ILE A 318 -0.47 -15.51 -5.20
C ILE A 318 -0.21 -15.82 -3.72
N CYS A 319 -1.22 -16.30 -3.01
CA CYS A 319 -1.09 -16.67 -1.60
C CYS A 319 -0.06 -17.80 -1.40
N GLU A 320 -0.09 -18.82 -2.25
CA GLU A 320 0.86 -19.94 -2.21
C GLU A 320 2.29 -19.46 -2.48
N ARG A 321 2.51 -18.65 -3.52
CA ARG A 321 3.83 -18.09 -3.84
C ARG A 321 4.35 -17.21 -2.71
N ALA A 322 3.51 -16.38 -2.12
CA ALA A 322 3.86 -15.58 -0.97
C ALA A 322 4.22 -16.44 0.26
N ALA A 323 3.59 -17.63 0.42
CA ALA A 323 3.86 -18.56 1.51
C ALA A 323 5.12 -19.41 1.28
N ALA A 324 5.44 -19.76 0.04
CA ALA A 324 6.51 -20.72 -0.31
C ALA A 324 7.95 -20.16 -0.21
N GLY A 325 8.18 -19.10 0.55
CA GLY A 325 9.51 -18.47 0.70
C GLY A 325 9.80 -17.38 -0.34
N HIS A 326 8.90 -17.15 -1.29
CA HIS A 326 8.93 -15.99 -2.18
C HIS A 326 8.15 -14.84 -1.53
N ASN A 327 8.69 -14.32 -0.43
CA ASN A 327 8.04 -13.28 0.37
C ASN A 327 7.96 -11.91 -0.35
N THR A 328 8.47 -11.83 -1.58
CA THR A 328 8.40 -10.63 -2.40
C THR A 328 8.21 -11.01 -3.86
N LEU A 329 7.22 -10.40 -4.50
CA LEU A 329 6.84 -10.61 -5.89
C LEU A 329 6.83 -9.28 -6.64
N GLY A 330 7.08 -9.32 -7.95
CA GLY A 330 6.89 -8.19 -8.85
C GLY A 330 5.91 -8.57 -9.96
N LEU A 331 4.81 -7.85 -10.08
CA LEU A 331 3.77 -8.15 -11.06
C LEU A 331 3.51 -6.94 -11.95
N GLN A 332 3.63 -7.15 -13.26
CA GLN A 332 3.18 -6.16 -14.23
C GLN A 332 1.68 -6.34 -14.49
N ASP A 333 0.96 -5.23 -14.48
CA ASP A 333 -0.46 -5.19 -14.80
C ASP A 333 -0.68 -4.86 -16.28
N HIS A 334 -1.86 -5.21 -16.83
CA HIS A 334 -2.16 -5.12 -18.25
C HIS A 334 -2.67 -3.73 -18.64
N TYR A 335 -1.77 -2.74 -18.74
CA TYR A 335 -2.12 -1.36 -19.13
C TYR A 335 -2.90 -1.27 -20.45
N ALA A 336 -2.50 -2.04 -21.47
CA ALA A 336 -3.16 -1.99 -22.78
C ALA A 336 -4.64 -2.40 -22.72
N TRP A 337 -4.99 -3.32 -21.81
CA TRP A 337 -6.37 -3.69 -21.54
C TRP A 337 -7.14 -2.56 -20.87
N TRP A 338 -6.59 -1.98 -19.79
CA TRP A 338 -7.21 -0.88 -19.06
C TRP A 338 -7.48 0.33 -19.97
N ALA A 339 -6.50 0.75 -20.76
CA ALA A 339 -6.65 1.82 -21.75
C ALA A 339 -7.70 1.50 -22.82
N LYS A 340 -7.75 0.24 -23.34
CA LYS A 340 -8.77 -0.23 -24.28
C LYS A 340 -10.18 -0.17 -23.70
N CYS A 341 -10.32 -0.37 -22.39
CA CYS A 341 -11.59 -0.30 -21.67
C CYS A 341 -11.98 1.14 -21.27
N GLY A 342 -11.26 2.16 -21.74
CA GLY A 342 -11.54 3.55 -21.41
C GLY A 342 -11.21 3.90 -19.95
N GLU A 343 -10.19 3.24 -19.38
CA GLU A 343 -9.74 3.44 -18.00
C GLU A 343 -10.84 3.17 -16.95
N ALA A 344 -11.71 2.18 -17.24
CA ALA A 344 -12.83 1.82 -16.37
C ALA A 344 -12.36 1.13 -15.08
N ASP A 345 -13.08 1.35 -13.98
CA ASP A 345 -12.79 0.83 -12.64
C ASP A 345 -12.70 -0.70 -12.58
N ASP A 346 -13.52 -1.39 -13.39
CA ASP A 346 -13.59 -2.86 -13.47
C ASP A 346 -12.57 -3.49 -14.43
N ALA A 347 -11.65 -2.70 -14.96
CA ALA A 347 -10.63 -3.12 -15.92
C ALA A 347 -9.18 -2.84 -15.47
N GLY A 348 -8.99 -2.23 -14.32
CA GLY A 348 -7.70 -1.81 -13.78
C GLY A 348 -6.85 -2.97 -13.23
N LYS A 349 -5.96 -2.64 -12.28
CA LYS A 349 -5.12 -3.58 -11.55
C LYS A 349 -5.99 -4.48 -10.68
N ILE A 350 -6.04 -5.77 -11.02
CA ILE A 350 -6.91 -6.69 -10.30
C ILE A 350 -6.26 -7.23 -9.04
N MET A 351 -7.05 -7.31 -7.96
CA MET A 351 -6.70 -8.02 -6.72
C MET A 351 -7.89 -8.87 -6.27
N PHE A 352 -7.64 -10.12 -5.98
CA PHE A 352 -8.63 -11.03 -5.43
C PHE A 352 -8.44 -11.15 -3.92
N VAL A 353 -9.51 -10.95 -3.16
CA VAL A 353 -9.55 -11.09 -1.70
C VAL A 353 -10.52 -12.17 -1.31
N ASP A 354 -10.20 -12.93 -0.28
CA ASP A 354 -11.15 -13.89 0.28
C ASP A 354 -12.04 -13.17 1.30
N GLN A 355 -13.33 -13.01 0.97
CA GLN A 355 -14.31 -12.42 1.88
C GLN A 355 -14.93 -13.47 2.83
N SER A 356 -14.72 -14.77 2.59
CA SER A 356 -15.14 -15.85 3.50
C SER A 356 -14.24 -15.94 4.73
N ASP A 357 -13.10 -15.30 4.69
CA ASP A 357 -12.19 -15.08 5.82
C ASP A 357 -12.77 -14.13 6.86
N ASP A 358 -14.12 -14.05 6.95
CA ASP A 358 -14.77 -13.39 8.05
C ASP A 358 -14.36 -14.12 9.33
N PRO A 359 -13.59 -13.45 10.22
CA PRO A 359 -13.10 -14.05 11.45
C PRO A 359 -14.21 -14.54 12.38
N LEU A 360 -15.48 -14.28 12.04
CA LEU A 360 -16.67 -14.76 12.76
C LEU A 360 -17.05 -16.21 12.42
N ASN A 361 -16.55 -16.75 11.30
CA ASN A 361 -16.99 -18.07 10.81
C ASN A 361 -15.98 -19.20 11.00
N GLY A 362 -14.80 -18.98 11.60
CA GLY A 362 -13.75 -19.98 11.60
C GLY A 362 -13.18 -20.36 12.96
N ASP A 363 -12.89 -21.63 13.15
CA ASP A 363 -12.24 -22.24 14.31
C ASP A 363 -10.77 -21.84 14.53
N GLY A 364 -10.39 -20.62 14.19
CA GLY A 364 -9.06 -20.09 14.44
C GLY A 364 -8.23 -19.81 13.17
N TYR A 365 -7.56 -18.73 13.20
CA TYR A 365 -6.77 -18.02 12.17
C TYR A 365 -5.59 -18.79 11.53
N ASP A 366 -5.67 -20.09 11.33
CA ASP A 366 -4.60 -20.82 10.67
C ASP A 366 -4.74 -20.74 9.15
N GLY A 367 -4.11 -19.73 8.56
CA GLY A 367 -3.93 -19.61 7.13
C GLY A 367 -4.51 -18.38 6.43
N HIS A 368 -5.24 -17.52 7.13
CA HIS A 368 -5.88 -16.35 6.55
C HIS A 368 -4.87 -15.26 6.16
N THR A 369 -5.10 -14.63 5.02
CA THR A 369 -4.24 -13.58 4.47
C THR A 369 -5.01 -12.27 4.38
N HIS A 370 -4.55 -11.23 5.06
CA HIS A 370 -5.07 -9.87 4.91
C HIS A 370 -4.33 -9.17 3.79
N GLN A 371 -4.98 -8.97 2.66
CA GLN A 371 -4.43 -8.28 1.50
C GLN A 371 -4.75 -6.78 1.57
N ILE A 372 -3.75 -5.93 1.32
CA ILE A 372 -3.90 -4.47 1.28
C ILE A 372 -3.21 -3.95 0.04
N PHE A 373 -3.92 -3.17 -0.77
CA PHE A 373 -3.38 -2.51 -1.97
C PHE A 373 -3.21 -1.02 -1.73
N PHE A 374 -2.01 -0.51 -1.94
CA PHE A 374 -1.66 0.90 -1.90
C PHE A 374 -1.48 1.44 -3.31
N ASP A 375 -2.26 2.46 -3.70
CA ASP A 375 -2.21 3.08 -5.01
C ASP A 375 -2.59 4.57 -4.92
N ASP A 376 -1.81 5.46 -5.53
CA ASP A 376 -2.07 6.92 -5.50
C ASP A 376 -3.25 7.33 -6.37
N ASN A 377 -3.56 6.52 -7.39
CA ASN A 377 -4.66 6.78 -8.32
C ASN A 377 -6.03 6.26 -7.84
N VAL A 378 -6.12 5.80 -6.59
CA VAL A 378 -7.42 5.54 -5.96
C VAL A 378 -8.09 6.88 -5.69
N GLU A 379 -9.31 7.06 -6.21
CA GLU A 379 -10.08 8.28 -6.02
C GLU A 379 -10.75 8.32 -4.63
N ARG A 380 -11.37 9.44 -4.30
CA ARG A 380 -12.05 9.59 -2.99
C ARG A 380 -13.35 8.83 -2.93
N THR A 381 -14.02 8.67 -4.06
CA THR A 381 -15.38 8.13 -4.19
C THR A 381 -15.45 6.78 -4.89
N HIS A 382 -14.37 6.34 -5.52
CA HIS A 382 -14.30 5.07 -6.26
C HIS A 382 -12.87 4.56 -6.37
N ALA A 383 -12.74 3.29 -6.73
CA ALA A 383 -11.45 2.61 -6.78
C ALA A 383 -10.59 2.98 -7.99
N HIS A 384 -11.21 3.52 -9.03
CA HIS A 384 -10.61 3.97 -10.29
C HIS A 384 -9.69 2.91 -10.91
N ILE A 385 -8.42 2.87 -10.51
CA ILE A 385 -7.40 2.03 -11.15
C ILE A 385 -7.32 0.61 -10.57
N VAL A 386 -7.92 0.35 -9.39
CA VAL A 386 -7.82 -0.95 -8.71
C VAL A 386 -9.15 -1.68 -8.71
N ASP A 387 -9.19 -2.86 -9.35
CA ASP A 387 -10.36 -3.74 -9.41
C ASP A 387 -10.24 -4.82 -8.32
N ILE A 388 -10.94 -4.61 -7.18
CA ILE A 388 -10.94 -5.59 -6.09
C ILE A 388 -12.14 -6.51 -6.23
N ARG A 389 -11.88 -7.82 -6.25
CA ARG A 389 -12.89 -8.84 -6.40
C ARG A 389 -12.78 -9.92 -5.33
N ASP A 390 -13.94 -10.47 -4.97
CA ASP A 390 -14.00 -11.66 -4.13
C ASP A 390 -13.43 -12.88 -4.88
N ALA A 391 -12.53 -13.60 -4.23
CA ALA A 391 -11.85 -14.74 -4.84
C ALA A 391 -12.79 -15.92 -5.14
N ALA A 392 -13.82 -16.12 -4.31
CA ALA A 392 -14.75 -17.23 -4.43
C ALA A 392 -15.81 -16.99 -5.51
N SER A 393 -16.46 -15.82 -5.48
CA SER A 393 -17.55 -15.48 -6.41
C SER A 393 -17.06 -14.75 -7.67
N GLY A 394 -15.90 -14.08 -7.60
CA GLY A 394 -15.39 -13.19 -8.64
C GLY A 394 -16.13 -11.86 -8.72
N GLU A 395 -17.09 -11.59 -7.84
CA GLU A 395 -17.84 -10.36 -7.81
C GLU A 395 -16.97 -9.18 -7.30
N THR A 396 -17.26 -7.98 -7.81
CA THR A 396 -16.57 -6.76 -7.37
C THR A 396 -16.90 -6.45 -5.91
N VAL A 397 -15.88 -6.23 -5.11
CA VAL A 397 -16.01 -5.72 -3.74
C VAL A 397 -16.32 -4.23 -3.80
N ARG A 398 -17.45 -3.83 -3.23
CA ARG A 398 -17.86 -2.41 -3.24
C ARG A 398 -16.80 -1.52 -2.58
N PHE A 399 -16.57 -0.35 -3.15
CA PHE A 399 -15.55 0.59 -2.74
C PHE A 399 -15.63 0.95 -1.25
N GLU A 400 -16.84 1.19 -0.71
CA GLU A 400 -17.05 1.55 0.70
C GLU A 400 -16.60 0.43 1.66
N LYS A 401 -16.73 -0.84 1.24
CA LYS A 401 -16.22 -1.99 1.98
C LYS A 401 -14.71 -2.12 1.83
N ALA A 402 -14.20 -1.96 0.62
CA ALA A 402 -12.79 -2.14 0.31
C ALA A 402 -11.89 -1.04 0.89
N ARG A 403 -12.35 0.22 0.85
CA ARG A 403 -11.57 1.38 1.28
C ARG A 403 -11.17 1.29 2.75
N GLY A 404 -9.87 1.40 3.02
CA GLY A 404 -9.31 1.34 4.37
C GLY A 404 -9.33 -0.06 5.01
N LEU A 405 -9.71 -1.08 4.26
CA LEU A 405 -9.63 -2.49 4.64
C LEU A 405 -8.69 -3.25 3.70
N TYR A 406 -8.98 -3.24 2.41
CA TYR A 406 -8.22 -3.88 1.34
C TYR A 406 -7.56 -2.87 0.40
N LEU A 407 -8.01 -1.62 0.41
CA LEU A 407 -7.61 -0.58 -0.52
C LEU A 407 -7.28 0.72 0.23
N VAL A 408 -6.08 1.22 0.00
CA VAL A 408 -5.59 2.47 0.58
C VAL A 408 -5.18 3.41 -0.55
N ARG A 409 -5.77 4.60 -0.59
CA ARG A 409 -5.24 5.68 -1.41
C ARG A 409 -3.90 6.13 -0.83
N ALA A 410 -2.82 5.92 -1.57
CA ALA A 410 -1.52 6.44 -1.18
C ALA A 410 -1.51 7.96 -1.30
N GLU A 411 -0.93 8.62 -0.31
CA GLU A 411 -0.81 10.09 -0.24
C GLU A 411 0.65 10.48 -0.46
N PRO A 412 1.08 10.83 -1.69
CA PRO A 412 2.50 11.02 -2.01
C PRO A 412 3.19 12.07 -1.14
N VAL A 413 2.51 13.16 -0.79
CA VAL A 413 3.08 14.20 0.10
C VAL A 413 3.41 13.61 1.47
N ARG A 414 2.50 12.81 2.04
CA ARG A 414 2.72 12.18 3.34
C ARG A 414 3.76 11.08 3.27
N SER A 415 3.71 10.23 2.24
CA SER A 415 4.69 9.14 2.09
C SER A 415 6.13 9.65 1.92
N ILE A 416 6.32 10.87 1.37
CA ILE A 416 7.63 11.53 1.28
C ILE A 416 8.09 12.10 2.64
N LEU A 417 7.19 12.76 3.39
CA LEU A 417 7.53 13.54 4.57
C LEU A 417 7.46 12.75 5.88
N ASP A 418 6.62 11.73 5.95
CA ASP A 418 6.31 10.94 7.13
C ASP A 418 6.90 9.53 6.99
N ARG A 419 7.88 9.21 7.82
CA ARG A 419 8.57 7.91 7.80
C ARG A 419 7.66 6.75 8.21
N ASP A 420 6.66 7.01 9.04
CA ASP A 420 5.76 5.99 9.60
C ASP A 420 4.47 5.84 8.77
N TYR A 421 4.32 6.61 7.68
CA TYR A 421 3.11 6.67 6.86
C TYR A 421 2.53 5.30 6.50
N PHE A 422 3.33 4.39 5.96
CA PHE A 422 2.85 3.05 5.59
C PHE A 422 2.61 2.15 6.80
N ILE A 423 3.35 2.33 7.89
CA ILE A 423 3.13 1.62 9.16
C ILE A 423 1.74 1.97 9.71
N ASP A 424 1.42 3.26 9.79
CA ASP A 424 0.15 3.74 10.29
C ASP A 424 -1.02 3.32 9.38
N ALA A 425 -0.81 3.35 8.06
CA ALA A 425 -1.83 2.91 7.11
C ALA A 425 -2.14 1.40 7.23
N VAL A 426 -1.13 0.54 7.40
CA VAL A 426 -1.32 -0.90 7.65
C VAL A 426 -2.07 -1.10 8.97
N ARG A 427 -1.66 -0.43 10.05
CA ARG A 427 -2.33 -0.52 11.37
C ARG A 427 -3.78 -0.07 11.29
N ALA A 428 -4.09 0.99 10.54
CA ALA A 428 -5.46 1.44 10.35
C ALA A 428 -6.33 0.40 9.62
N CYS A 429 -5.79 -0.27 8.59
CA CYS A 429 -6.49 -1.37 7.90
C CYS A 429 -6.72 -2.57 8.82
N GLU A 430 -5.74 -2.95 9.62
CA GLU A 430 -5.88 -4.03 10.60
C GLU A 430 -6.92 -3.68 11.68
N ALA A 431 -6.89 -2.47 12.21
CA ALA A 431 -7.89 -2.00 13.18
C ALA A 431 -9.31 -2.00 12.59
N ARG A 432 -9.48 -1.60 11.33
CA ARG A 432 -10.78 -1.65 10.65
C ARG A 432 -11.27 -3.09 10.45
N ARG A 433 -10.38 -4.01 10.08
CA ARG A 433 -10.70 -5.44 10.00
C ARG A 433 -11.19 -5.96 11.36
N ASP A 434 -10.44 -5.66 12.42
CA ASP A 434 -10.73 -6.16 13.76
C ASP A 434 -12.03 -5.57 14.33
N ALA A 435 -12.34 -4.30 14.02
CA ALA A 435 -13.61 -3.66 14.38
C ALA A 435 -14.82 -4.30 13.64
N GLY A 436 -14.66 -4.68 12.37
CA GLY A 436 -15.68 -5.42 11.62
C GLY A 436 -15.99 -6.78 12.24
N CYS A 437 -15.00 -7.43 12.86
CA CYS A 437 -15.15 -8.67 13.59
C CYS A 437 -15.97 -8.53 14.90
N GLY A 438 -15.88 -7.38 15.57
CA GLY A 438 -16.58 -7.15 16.86
C GLY A 438 -18.07 -6.89 16.70
N ALA A 439 -18.51 -6.26 15.61
CA ALA A 439 -19.90 -5.87 15.39
C ALA A 439 -20.85 -7.06 15.11
N GLY A 440 -20.32 -8.24 14.75
CA GLY A 440 -21.11 -9.44 14.48
C GLY A 440 -21.45 -10.27 15.72
N HIS A 441 -20.77 -10.06 16.85
CA HIS A 441 -20.98 -10.89 18.06
C HIS A 441 -22.15 -10.42 18.94
N ASP A 442 -22.55 -9.15 18.81
CA ASP A 442 -23.61 -8.59 19.68
C ASP A 442 -25.06 -8.84 19.17
N THR A 443 -25.23 -9.45 18.00
CA THR A 443 -26.57 -9.63 17.39
C THR A 443 -27.20 -11.03 17.57
N VAL A 444 -26.52 -11.99 18.22
CA VAL A 444 -27.04 -13.38 18.35
C VAL A 444 -27.61 -13.71 19.73
N GLU A 445 -27.39 -12.88 20.77
CA GLU A 445 -27.91 -13.17 22.13
C GLU A 445 -29.31 -12.61 22.45
N GLY A 446 -30.05 -12.10 21.49
CA GLY A 446 -31.34 -11.42 21.71
C GLY A 446 -32.56 -12.13 21.12
N ARG A 447 -32.61 -13.48 20.97
CA ARG A 447 -33.85 -14.22 20.68
C ARG A 447 -33.79 -15.61 21.32
N ALA A 448 -34.26 -15.71 22.52
CA ALA A 448 -34.84 -16.90 23.11
C ALA A 448 -36.17 -16.51 23.77
#